data_5b65a6a4dd835ed3131e9b0083afed99
#
_entry.id   5b65a6a4dd835ed3131e9b0083afed99
#
_cell.length_a   1.000
_cell.length_b   1.000
_cell.length_c   1.000
_cell.angle_alpha   90.00
_cell.angle_beta   90.00
_cell.angle_gamma   90.00
#
_symmetry.space_group_name_H-M   'P 1'
#
loop_
_entity.id
_entity.type
_entity.pdbx_description
1 polymer ?
#
loop_
_entity_poly.entity_id
_entity_poly.type
_entity_poly.pdbx_seq_one_letter_code
_entity_poly.pdbx_strand_id
1 'polypeptide(L)'
;MMNHLTIRLINGLINRGINRVAKFTLLFCFLVLAQWGNAQNKINGKKIYETRCLVCHQSDGGGVPNMNPPLDGATNVNGKDIARLVRIIRNGYDERIALDGMYYNNAMTANPDLKEDAIADVLTYIRTSWSNKAGVVTTSQVKAALLKNKAAKN
;
A
#
# COMPACT_ATOMS: atom_id res chain seq x y z
N MET A 1 -0.92 -56.55 -29.98
CA MET A 1 0.22 -56.36 -29.08
C MET A 1 0.84 -54.98 -29.30
N MET A 2 0.70 -54.08 -28.37
CA MET A 2 1.25 -52.73 -28.46
C MET A 2 2.76 -52.78 -28.23
N ASN A 3 3.54 -52.19 -29.11
CA ASN A 3 5.00 -52.29 -29.10
C ASN A 3 5.57 -51.45 -27.94
N HIS A 4 6.62 -51.91 -27.26
CA HIS A 4 7.28 -51.21 -26.13
C HIS A 4 7.67 -49.76 -26.45
N LEU A 5 7.92 -49.44 -27.71
CA LEU A 5 8.25 -48.08 -28.16
C LEU A 5 7.04 -47.15 -28.07
N THR A 6 5.85 -47.63 -28.43
CA THR A 6 4.59 -46.87 -28.41
C THR A 6 4.19 -46.52 -26.99
N ILE A 7 4.37 -47.46 -26.02
CA ILE A 7 4.09 -47.23 -24.60
C ILE A 7 5.02 -46.13 -24.00
N ARG A 8 6.31 -46.13 -24.35
CA ARG A 8 7.28 -45.14 -23.88
C ARG A 8 6.96 -43.75 -24.41
N LEU A 9 6.54 -43.61 -25.67
CA LEU A 9 6.17 -42.33 -26.27
C LEU A 9 4.90 -41.74 -25.63
N ILE A 10 3.88 -42.57 -25.42
CA ILE A 10 2.63 -42.18 -24.75
C ILE A 10 2.89 -41.70 -23.32
N ASN A 11 3.68 -42.47 -22.55
CA ASN A 11 4.04 -42.08 -21.16
C ASN A 11 4.87 -40.77 -21.13
N GLY A 12 5.76 -40.57 -22.09
CA GLY A 12 6.52 -39.33 -22.21
C GLY A 12 5.65 -38.11 -22.51
N LEU A 13 4.64 -38.23 -23.39
CA LEU A 13 3.68 -37.18 -23.71
C LEU A 13 2.75 -36.86 -22.56
N ILE A 14 2.24 -37.90 -21.88
CA ILE A 14 1.39 -37.73 -20.67
C ILE A 14 2.16 -37.01 -19.57
N ASN A 15 3.40 -37.42 -19.29
CA ASN A 15 4.21 -36.82 -18.21
C ASN A 15 4.58 -35.35 -18.52
N ARG A 16 4.84 -35.00 -19.80
CA ARG A 16 5.04 -33.61 -20.23
C ARG A 16 3.77 -32.77 -20.08
N GLY A 17 2.61 -33.33 -20.39
CA GLY A 17 1.30 -32.68 -20.21
C GLY A 17 0.99 -32.39 -18.74
N ILE A 18 1.13 -33.39 -17.88
CA ILE A 18 0.90 -33.27 -16.41
C ILE A 18 1.83 -32.22 -15.80
N ASN A 19 3.12 -32.21 -16.18
CA ASN A 19 4.07 -31.22 -15.67
C ASN A 19 3.75 -29.78 -16.11
N ARG A 20 3.18 -29.58 -17.31
CA ARG A 20 2.73 -28.26 -17.76
C ARG A 20 1.51 -27.79 -16.98
N VAL A 21 0.50 -28.64 -16.84
CA VAL A 21 -0.72 -28.31 -16.07
C VAL A 21 -0.37 -28.02 -14.61
N ALA A 22 0.47 -28.85 -13.97
CA ALA A 22 0.91 -28.62 -12.60
C ALA A 22 1.65 -27.29 -12.41
N LYS A 23 2.49 -26.88 -13.35
CA LYS A 23 3.17 -25.56 -13.33
C LYS A 23 2.19 -24.40 -13.47
N PHE A 24 1.19 -24.51 -14.33
CA PHE A 24 0.17 -23.48 -14.50
C PHE A 24 -0.73 -23.35 -13.26
N THR A 25 -1.11 -24.48 -12.65
CA THR A 25 -1.90 -24.47 -11.40
C THR A 25 -1.12 -23.87 -10.24
N LEU A 26 0.16 -24.20 -10.08
CA LEU A 26 1.03 -23.62 -9.06
C LEU A 26 1.19 -22.10 -9.27
N LEU A 27 1.43 -21.65 -10.49
CA LEU A 27 1.56 -20.23 -10.81
C LEU A 27 0.25 -19.48 -10.53
N PHE A 28 -0.89 -20.07 -10.90
CA PHE A 28 -2.21 -19.49 -10.65
C PHE A 28 -2.51 -19.39 -9.15
N CYS A 29 -2.24 -20.43 -8.36
CA CYS A 29 -2.37 -20.41 -6.91
C CYS A 29 -1.49 -19.31 -6.28
N PHE A 30 -0.24 -19.14 -6.75
CA PHE A 30 0.65 -18.11 -6.25
C PHE A 30 0.14 -16.69 -6.51
N LEU A 31 -0.44 -16.46 -7.70
CA LEU A 31 -1.05 -15.17 -8.06
C LEU A 31 -2.27 -14.85 -7.18
N VAL A 32 -3.11 -15.85 -6.90
CA VAL A 32 -4.30 -15.67 -6.04
C VAL A 32 -3.89 -15.33 -4.59
N LEU A 33 -2.89 -16.02 -4.04
CA LEU A 33 -2.41 -15.74 -2.68
C LEU A 33 -1.82 -14.34 -2.51
N ALA A 34 -1.17 -13.80 -3.54
CA ALA A 34 -0.62 -12.45 -3.54
C ALA A 34 -1.71 -11.35 -3.45
N GLN A 35 -2.91 -11.61 -3.99
CA GLN A 35 -4.04 -10.66 -3.92
C GLN A 35 -4.61 -10.55 -2.50
N TRP A 36 -4.62 -11.62 -1.74
CA TRP A 36 -5.18 -11.64 -0.39
C TRP A 36 -4.39 -10.79 0.61
N GLY A 37 -3.06 -10.78 0.50
CA GLY A 37 -2.21 -9.93 1.34
C GLY A 37 -2.52 -8.44 1.19
N ASN A 38 -2.71 -7.96 -0.04
CA ASN A 38 -3.04 -6.55 -0.30
C ASN A 38 -4.43 -6.15 0.21
N ALA A 39 -5.41 -7.04 0.13
CA ALA A 39 -6.76 -6.79 0.64
C ALA A 39 -6.77 -6.63 2.17
N GLN A 40 -6.04 -7.46 2.90
CA GLN A 40 -5.93 -7.39 4.36
C GLN A 40 -5.28 -6.08 4.81
N ASN A 41 -4.21 -5.63 4.16
CA ASN A 41 -3.55 -4.36 4.44
C ASN A 41 -4.51 -3.16 4.27
N LYS A 42 -5.34 -3.18 3.24
CA LYS A 42 -6.34 -2.11 3.01
C LYS A 42 -7.42 -2.10 4.10
N ILE A 43 -7.89 -3.25 4.58
CA ILE A 43 -8.88 -3.36 5.66
C ILE A 43 -8.32 -2.81 6.97
N ASN A 44 -7.10 -3.20 7.34
CA ASN A 44 -6.43 -2.70 8.53
C ASN A 44 -6.20 -1.18 8.44
N GLY A 45 -5.72 -0.71 7.29
CA GLY A 45 -5.50 0.71 7.03
C GLY A 45 -6.77 1.54 7.17
N LYS A 46 -7.93 1.02 6.72
CA LYS A 46 -9.23 1.66 6.91
C LYS A 46 -9.55 1.84 8.39
N LYS A 47 -9.37 0.81 9.21
CA LYS A 47 -9.61 0.88 10.66
C LYS A 47 -8.75 1.95 11.34
N ILE A 48 -7.47 2.02 10.97
CA ILE A 48 -6.55 3.05 11.48
C ILE A 48 -7.01 4.44 11.03
N TYR A 49 -7.38 4.59 9.77
CA TYR A 49 -7.90 5.85 9.24
C TYR A 49 -9.13 6.33 10.00
N GLU A 50 -10.10 5.47 10.22
CA GLU A 50 -11.34 5.78 10.92
C GLU A 50 -11.11 6.22 12.37
N THR A 51 -10.08 5.69 13.03
CA THR A 51 -9.77 6.00 14.45
C THR A 51 -8.84 7.18 14.64
N ARG A 52 -7.98 7.51 13.67
CA ARG A 52 -6.89 8.49 13.83
C ARG A 52 -6.93 9.66 12.86
N CYS A 53 -7.55 9.50 11.68
CA CYS A 53 -7.42 10.46 10.59
C CYS A 53 -8.76 11.11 10.21
N LEU A 54 -9.85 10.36 10.36
CA LEU A 54 -11.19 10.69 9.87
C LEU A 54 -11.68 12.06 10.35
N VAL A 55 -11.45 12.41 11.62
CA VAL A 55 -11.93 13.66 12.22
C VAL A 55 -11.43 14.90 11.46
N CYS A 56 -10.19 14.86 10.98
CA CYS A 56 -9.59 15.98 10.25
C CYS A 56 -9.70 15.82 8.73
N HIS A 57 -9.56 14.60 8.22
CA HIS A 57 -9.51 14.36 6.78
C HIS A 57 -10.82 13.89 6.16
N GLN A 58 -11.88 13.76 6.95
CA GLN A 58 -13.24 13.38 6.57
C GLN A 58 -13.35 11.96 5.95
N SER A 59 -14.57 11.44 5.84
CA SER A 59 -14.81 10.06 5.33
C SER A 59 -14.53 9.91 3.84
N ASP A 60 -14.65 10.99 3.10
CA ASP A 60 -14.38 11.09 1.66
C ASP A 60 -12.92 11.46 1.33
N GLY A 61 -12.10 11.70 2.35
CA GLY A 61 -10.73 12.15 2.19
C GLY A 61 -10.61 13.61 1.72
N GLY A 62 -11.70 14.37 1.68
CA GLY A 62 -11.73 15.75 1.17
C GLY A 62 -11.10 16.78 2.10
N GLY A 63 -10.90 16.44 3.38
CA GLY A 63 -10.39 17.38 4.38
C GLY A 63 -11.37 18.51 4.70
N VAL A 64 -10.85 19.65 5.16
CA VAL A 64 -11.63 20.89 5.43
C VAL A 64 -10.89 22.06 4.78
N PRO A 65 -11.53 22.79 3.86
CA PRO A 65 -10.89 23.89 3.15
C PRO A 65 -10.21 24.89 4.09
N ASN A 66 -8.99 25.29 3.74
CA ASN A 66 -8.12 26.20 4.49
C ASN A 66 -7.70 25.72 5.90
N MET A 67 -8.21 24.60 6.38
CA MET A 67 -7.90 24.02 7.69
C MET A 67 -7.10 22.73 7.56
N ASN A 68 -7.73 21.68 7.05
CA ASN A 68 -7.11 20.35 6.94
C ASN A 68 -7.00 19.95 5.45
N PRO A 69 -5.82 19.60 4.94
CA PRO A 69 -5.65 19.30 3.52
C PRO A 69 -6.41 18.04 3.11
N PRO A 70 -6.87 17.97 1.85
CA PRO A 70 -7.43 16.76 1.29
C PRO A 70 -6.36 15.67 1.18
N LEU A 71 -6.82 14.42 1.27
CA LEU A 71 -6.03 13.23 0.94
C LEU A 71 -6.48 12.63 -0.40
N ASP A 72 -7.76 12.80 -0.74
CA ASP A 72 -8.29 12.41 -2.04
C ASP A 72 -7.76 13.35 -3.13
N GLY A 73 -7.26 12.78 -4.22
CA GLY A 73 -6.72 13.51 -5.36
C GLY A 73 -5.43 14.27 -5.11
N ALA A 74 -4.99 14.43 -3.85
CA ALA A 74 -3.86 15.27 -3.48
C ALA A 74 -2.54 14.83 -4.13
N THR A 75 -1.82 15.80 -4.74
CA THR A 75 -0.55 15.51 -5.45
C THR A 75 0.49 14.87 -4.56
N ASN A 76 0.59 15.28 -3.29
CA ASN A 76 1.51 14.70 -2.32
C ASN A 76 1.19 13.24 -2.00
N VAL A 77 -0.09 12.88 -1.88
CA VAL A 77 -0.55 11.51 -1.59
C VAL A 77 -0.29 10.61 -2.79
N ASN A 78 -0.56 11.09 -4.00
CA ASN A 78 -0.38 10.33 -5.23
C ASN A 78 1.08 10.33 -5.73
N GLY A 79 1.94 11.15 -5.13
CA GLY A 79 3.36 11.26 -5.45
C GLY A 79 4.20 10.05 -5.05
N LYS A 80 5.50 10.12 -5.35
CA LYS A 80 6.48 9.04 -5.09
C LYS A 80 7.22 9.21 -3.76
N ASP A 81 7.06 10.34 -3.06
CA ASP A 81 7.80 10.62 -1.82
C ASP A 81 7.11 9.97 -0.60
N ILE A 82 7.26 8.67 -0.49
CA ILE A 82 6.77 7.90 0.66
C ILE A 82 7.45 8.34 1.96
N ALA A 83 8.74 8.75 1.90
CA ALA A 83 9.46 9.17 3.08
C ALA A 83 8.85 10.42 3.74
N ARG A 84 8.38 11.37 2.92
CA ARG A 84 7.65 12.54 3.41
C ARG A 84 6.33 12.16 4.08
N LEU A 85 5.53 11.29 3.46
CA LEU A 85 4.25 10.84 4.03
C LEU A 85 4.46 10.12 5.37
N VAL A 86 5.44 9.23 5.45
CA VAL A 86 5.81 8.52 6.69
C VAL A 86 6.25 9.50 7.77
N ARG A 87 7.05 10.52 7.43
CA ARG A 87 7.49 11.56 8.38
C ARG A 87 6.31 12.35 8.93
N ILE A 88 5.37 12.77 8.08
CA ILE A 88 4.19 13.52 8.47
C ILE A 88 3.32 12.69 9.43
N ILE A 89 3.06 11.44 9.12
CA ILE A 89 2.28 10.57 10.02
C ILE A 89 2.99 10.36 11.36
N ARG A 90 4.28 10.07 11.35
CA ARG A 90 5.04 9.73 12.56
C ARG A 90 5.26 10.94 13.47
N ASN A 91 5.62 12.08 12.91
CA ASN A 91 6.08 13.27 13.65
C ASN A 91 5.04 14.38 13.72
N GLY A 92 3.94 14.27 12.98
CA GLY A 92 3.03 15.38 12.78
C GLY A 92 3.57 16.40 11.78
N TYR A 93 2.84 17.49 11.62
CA TYR A 93 3.22 18.61 10.76
C TYR A 93 2.50 19.89 11.26
N ASP A 94 3.24 20.93 11.57
CA ASP A 94 2.74 22.16 12.19
C ASP A 94 3.02 23.43 11.37
N GLU A 95 3.62 23.28 10.18
CA GLU A 95 3.86 24.41 9.30
C GLU A 95 2.66 24.64 8.37
N ARG A 96 2.46 25.89 7.96
CA ARG A 96 1.50 26.23 6.92
C ARG A 96 1.90 25.55 5.61
N ILE A 97 1.03 24.70 5.09
CA ILE A 97 1.29 23.96 3.86
C ILE A 97 0.55 24.58 2.67
N ALA A 98 1.28 24.79 1.57
CA ALA A 98 0.71 25.04 0.26
C ALA A 98 0.55 23.68 -0.46
N LEU A 99 -0.66 23.32 -0.82
CA LEU A 99 -0.96 22.07 -1.52
C LEU A 99 -2.02 22.32 -2.58
N ASP A 100 -1.70 21.99 -3.82
CA ASP A 100 -2.61 22.08 -4.97
C ASP A 100 -3.30 23.47 -5.11
N GLY A 101 -2.54 24.54 -4.88
CA GLY A 101 -2.99 25.94 -5.01
C GLY A 101 -3.72 26.50 -3.79
N MET A 102 -3.90 25.72 -2.73
CA MET A 102 -4.53 26.17 -1.48
C MET A 102 -3.57 26.12 -0.30
N TYR A 103 -3.85 26.94 0.73
CA TYR A 103 -3.11 26.94 1.98
C TYR A 103 -3.93 26.31 3.10
N TYR A 104 -3.26 25.51 3.93
CA TYR A 104 -3.84 24.82 5.08
C TYR A 104 -3.04 25.18 6.34
N ASN A 105 -3.75 25.46 7.43
CA ASN A 105 -3.16 26.09 8.61
C ASN A 105 -3.22 25.21 9.88
N ASN A 106 -4.03 24.14 9.88
CA ASN A 106 -4.12 23.27 11.06
C ASN A 106 -2.91 22.36 11.17
N ALA A 107 -2.37 22.28 12.38
CA ALA A 107 -1.34 21.31 12.68
C ALA A 107 -1.88 19.88 12.61
N MET A 108 -1.12 18.99 12.02
CA MET A 108 -1.39 17.54 12.05
C MET A 108 -0.72 16.92 13.27
N THR A 109 -1.49 16.27 14.11
CA THR A 109 -0.98 15.58 15.30
C THR A 109 -0.07 14.40 14.90
N ALA A 110 1.03 14.23 15.64
CA ALA A 110 1.94 13.10 15.49
C ALA A 110 1.27 11.78 15.92
N ASN A 111 1.67 10.67 15.28
CA ASN A 111 1.26 9.32 15.66
C ASN A 111 2.51 8.45 15.94
N PRO A 112 3.25 8.74 17.03
CA PRO A 112 4.51 8.05 17.33
C PRO A 112 4.35 6.59 17.74
N ASP A 113 3.15 6.19 18.17
CA ASP A 113 2.79 4.84 18.58
C ASP A 113 2.49 3.88 17.40
N LEU A 114 2.20 4.41 16.22
CA LEU A 114 1.95 3.56 15.05
C LEU A 114 3.23 2.83 14.63
N LYS A 115 3.19 1.50 14.59
CA LYS A 115 4.28 0.66 14.09
C LYS A 115 4.41 0.76 12.57
N GLU A 116 5.50 0.24 12.03
CA GLU A 116 5.81 0.34 10.59
C GLU A 116 4.75 -0.33 9.71
N ASP A 117 4.21 -1.46 10.13
CA ASP A 117 3.12 -2.18 9.46
C ASP A 117 1.83 -1.35 9.45
N ALA A 118 1.47 -0.76 10.58
CA ALA A 118 0.30 0.10 10.71
C ALA A 118 0.40 1.37 9.83
N ILE A 119 1.58 1.99 9.74
CA ILE A 119 1.83 3.11 8.83
C ILE A 119 1.72 2.66 7.36
N ALA A 120 2.25 1.47 7.02
CA ALA A 120 2.14 0.91 5.68
C ALA A 120 0.68 0.65 5.30
N ASP A 121 -0.11 0.09 6.23
CA ASP A 121 -1.52 -0.23 6.04
C ASP A 121 -2.36 1.04 5.83
N VAL A 122 -2.21 2.06 6.68
CA VAL A 122 -2.97 3.31 6.53
C VAL A 122 -2.57 4.09 5.28
N LEU A 123 -1.28 4.11 4.91
CA LEU A 123 -0.84 4.71 3.66
C LEU A 123 -1.36 3.95 2.45
N THR A 124 -1.40 2.61 2.50
CA THR A 124 -2.02 1.78 1.46
C THR A 124 -3.49 2.12 1.30
N TYR A 125 -4.24 2.22 2.42
CA TYR A 125 -5.66 2.62 2.38
C TYR A 125 -5.82 3.99 1.71
N ILE A 126 -5.14 5.02 2.20
CA ILE A 126 -5.23 6.40 1.69
C ILE A 126 -4.89 6.46 0.19
N ARG A 127 -3.80 5.82 -0.22
CA ARG A 127 -3.28 5.86 -1.60
C ARG A 127 -4.06 5.00 -2.61
N THR A 128 -4.97 4.14 -2.13
CA THR A 128 -5.80 3.27 -2.98
C THR A 128 -7.31 3.47 -2.76
N SER A 129 -7.71 4.50 -2.02
CA SER A 129 -9.11 4.82 -1.75
C SER A 129 -9.55 6.07 -2.53
N TRP A 130 -10.83 6.28 -2.60
CA TRP A 130 -11.50 7.35 -3.31
C TRP A 130 -11.04 7.41 -4.78
N SER A 131 -10.56 8.56 -5.25
CA SER A 131 -10.00 8.70 -6.59
C SER A 131 -8.52 8.29 -6.70
N ASN A 132 -7.83 8.04 -5.57
CA ASN A 132 -6.40 7.73 -5.54
C ASN A 132 -6.08 6.35 -6.13
N LYS A 133 -5.04 6.29 -6.99
CA LYS A 133 -4.54 5.07 -7.65
C LYS A 133 -3.01 4.96 -7.56
N ALA A 134 -2.45 5.42 -6.45
CA ALA A 134 -0.99 5.53 -6.29
C ALA A 134 -0.31 4.23 -5.80
N GLY A 135 -1.08 3.18 -5.57
CA GLY A 135 -0.58 1.85 -5.22
C GLY A 135 -0.27 1.66 -3.73
N VAL A 136 0.06 0.42 -3.41
CA VAL A 136 0.31 -0.03 -2.03
C VAL A 136 1.66 0.48 -1.50
N VAL A 137 1.74 0.61 -0.17
CA VAL A 137 2.99 0.90 0.56
C VAL A 137 3.34 -0.33 1.40
N THR A 138 4.58 -0.79 1.29
CA THR A 138 5.07 -1.95 2.05
C THR A 138 5.72 -1.53 3.36
N THR A 139 5.71 -2.43 4.35
CA THR A 139 6.44 -2.22 5.63
C THR A 139 7.93 -1.97 5.42
N SER A 140 8.53 -2.59 4.40
CA SER A 140 9.95 -2.35 4.05
C SER A 140 10.20 -0.93 3.56
N GLN A 141 9.29 -0.36 2.76
CA GLN A 141 9.37 1.05 2.35
C GLN A 141 9.24 2.00 3.54
N VAL A 142 8.33 1.72 4.49
CA VAL A 142 8.19 2.51 5.71
C VAL A 142 9.46 2.45 6.57
N LYS A 143 10.04 1.27 6.79
CA LYS A 143 11.31 1.11 7.51
C LYS A 143 12.44 1.92 6.87
N ALA A 144 12.60 1.82 5.55
CA ALA A 144 13.61 2.58 4.80
C ALA A 144 13.38 4.10 4.93
N ALA A 145 12.11 4.55 4.87
CA ALA A 145 11.74 5.95 5.05
C ALA A 145 12.10 6.48 6.45
N LEU A 146 11.82 5.70 7.50
CA LEU A 146 12.16 6.08 8.88
C LEU A 146 13.66 6.19 9.10
N LEU A 147 14.46 5.29 8.53
CA LEU A 147 15.92 5.37 8.58
C LEU A 147 16.44 6.64 7.87
N LYS A 148 15.93 6.95 6.67
CA LYS A 148 16.26 8.16 5.94
C LYS A 148 15.89 9.43 6.72
N ASN A 149 14.71 9.47 7.31
CA ASN A 149 14.23 10.61 8.10
C ASN A 149 15.06 10.82 9.38
N LYS A 150 15.56 9.75 9.99
CA LYS A 150 16.48 9.83 11.14
C LYS A 150 17.85 10.40 10.74
N ALA A 151 18.40 9.95 9.64
CA ALA A 151 19.69 10.43 9.12
C ALA A 151 19.66 11.92 8.74
N ALA A 152 18.52 12.44 8.26
CA ALA A 152 18.36 13.85 7.90
C ALA A 152 18.22 14.81 9.10
N LYS A 153 18.05 14.29 10.33
CA LYS A 153 17.95 15.10 11.57
C LYS A 153 19.29 15.25 12.31
N ASN A 154 20.29 14.43 11.94
CA ASN A 154 21.66 14.46 12.47
C ASN A 154 22.57 15.26 11.56
#